data_b3c6533719ca35f8ccca914a093e0af3
#
_entry.id   b3c6533719ca35f8ccca914a093e0af3
#
_cell.length_a   1.000
_cell.length_b   1.000
_cell.length_c   1.000
_cell.angle_alpha   90.00
_cell.angle_beta   90.00
_cell.angle_gamma   90.00
#
_symmetry.space_group_name_H-M   'P 1'
#
loop_
_entity.id
_entity.type
_entity.pdbx_description
1 polymer ?
#
loop_
_entity_poly.entity_id
_entity_poly.type
_entity_poly.pdbx_seq_one_letter_code
_entity_poly.pdbx_strand_id
1 'polypeptide(L)'
;MNYSSPLKLPGFINLRLSSSFIQAQVEHVIREGANYADVDLGTGRRAQVEFVSANPTGPLHVGNGRGAAIGDALASALRAAGYEVSREYYVNDAGTQADTFTDTLYARYQQQFGRNVDIPKDGYPGEYMADLAKQIRDEAGDSFLRPEGLPAPSDLSNLGIEL
;
A
#
# COMPACT_ATOMS: atom_id res chain seq x y z
N MET A 1 -4.57 44.16 -13.06
CA MET A 1 -5.35 44.04 -11.81
C MET A 1 -5.66 45.39 -11.27
N ASN A 2 -6.93 45.79 -11.27
CA ASN A 2 -7.33 47.04 -10.60
C ASN A 2 -7.68 46.70 -9.15
N TYR A 3 -6.82 47.09 -8.23
CA TYR A 3 -7.07 46.99 -6.80
C TYR A 3 -7.89 48.21 -6.35
N SER A 4 -9.17 48.03 -6.13
CA SER A 4 -10.00 49.03 -5.44
C SER A 4 -10.65 48.33 -4.25
N SER A 5 -10.01 48.44 -3.08
CA SER A 5 -10.64 47.91 -1.88
C SER A 5 -10.29 48.74 -0.67
N PRO A 6 -11.26 49.28 0.08
CA PRO A 6 -10.99 49.80 1.39
C PRO A 6 -10.62 48.65 2.34
N LEU A 7 -9.49 48.78 2.99
CA LEU A 7 -9.14 47.93 4.13
C LEU A 7 -10.23 48.03 5.20
N LYS A 8 -10.93 46.91 5.47
CA LYS A 8 -11.84 46.82 6.63
C LYS A 8 -11.13 46.14 7.75
N LEU A 9 -11.00 46.81 8.89
CA LEU A 9 -10.57 46.19 10.13
C LEU A 9 -11.58 45.12 10.59
N PRO A 10 -11.12 43.95 11.09
CA PRO A 10 -9.75 43.57 11.37
C PRO A 10 -9.10 42.69 10.27
N GLY A 11 -8.24 43.26 9.45
CA GLY A 11 -7.26 42.51 8.64
C GLY A 11 -7.72 41.82 7.35
N PHE A 12 -8.96 42.05 6.87
CA PHE A 12 -9.41 41.48 5.60
C PHE A 12 -9.03 42.36 4.41
N ILE A 13 -8.44 41.74 3.37
CA ILE A 13 -8.21 42.37 2.07
C ILE A 13 -9.27 41.83 1.09
N ASN A 14 -10.18 42.66 0.67
CA ASN A 14 -11.18 42.26 -0.33
C ASN A 14 -10.62 42.50 -1.73
N LEU A 15 -10.64 41.49 -2.59
CA LEU A 15 -10.22 41.58 -3.97
C LEU A 15 -11.44 41.40 -4.88
N ARG A 16 -11.54 42.23 -5.94
CA ARG A 16 -12.53 42.08 -7.00
C ARG A 16 -11.81 41.77 -8.31
N LEU A 17 -12.06 40.59 -8.83
CA LEU A 17 -11.50 40.16 -10.12
C LEU A 17 -12.36 40.75 -11.27
N SER A 18 -11.71 41.17 -12.35
CA SER A 18 -12.40 41.56 -13.55
C SER A 18 -12.96 40.37 -14.32
N SER A 19 -14.07 40.54 -15.04
CA SER A 19 -14.63 39.44 -15.86
C SER A 19 -13.64 38.97 -16.93
N SER A 20 -12.86 39.86 -17.51
CA SER A 20 -11.82 39.52 -18.49
C SER A 20 -10.70 38.66 -17.88
N PHE A 21 -10.31 38.91 -16.61
CA PHE A 21 -9.34 38.07 -15.92
C PHE A 21 -9.89 36.65 -15.69
N ILE A 22 -11.16 36.53 -15.25
CA ILE A 22 -11.80 35.23 -15.04
C ILE A 22 -11.91 34.47 -16.37
N GLN A 23 -12.32 35.11 -17.45
CA GLN A 23 -12.40 34.48 -18.79
C GLN A 23 -11.02 33.97 -19.25
N ALA A 24 -9.99 34.80 -19.09
CA ALA A 24 -8.62 34.40 -19.45
C ALA A 24 -8.13 33.21 -18.62
N GLN A 25 -8.57 33.05 -17.34
CA GLN A 25 -8.23 31.84 -16.54
C GLN A 25 -8.91 30.60 -17.12
N VAL A 26 -10.15 30.67 -17.61
CA VAL A 26 -10.82 29.54 -18.25
C VAL A 26 -10.03 29.07 -19.49
N GLU A 27 -9.62 29.99 -20.34
CA GLU A 27 -8.80 29.69 -21.51
C GLU A 27 -7.46 29.09 -21.12
N HIS A 28 -6.86 29.60 -20.05
CA HIS A 28 -5.60 29.06 -19.51
C HIS A 28 -5.78 27.62 -19.00
N VAL A 29 -6.83 27.33 -18.21
CA VAL A 29 -7.17 25.97 -17.76
C VAL A 29 -7.33 25.00 -18.92
N ILE A 30 -8.08 25.42 -19.97
CA ILE A 30 -8.31 24.60 -21.16
C ILE A 30 -6.99 24.30 -21.90
N ARG A 31 -6.13 25.29 -22.04
CA ARG A 31 -4.83 25.14 -22.73
C ARG A 31 -3.86 24.24 -21.98
N GLU A 32 -3.72 24.40 -20.67
CA GLU A 32 -2.79 23.63 -19.84
C GLU A 32 -3.33 22.24 -19.51
N GLY A 33 -4.65 22.05 -19.55
CA GLY A 33 -5.28 20.74 -19.29
C GLY A 33 -4.91 20.15 -17.93
N ALA A 34 -4.40 18.93 -17.92
CA ALA A 34 -4.04 18.21 -16.70
C ALA A 34 -2.89 18.86 -15.91
N ASN A 35 -2.08 19.69 -16.55
CA ASN A 35 -0.90 20.32 -15.93
C ASN A 35 -1.21 21.72 -15.37
N TYR A 36 -2.46 22.18 -15.44
CA TYR A 36 -2.85 23.54 -15.02
C TYR A 36 -2.43 23.90 -13.58
N ALA A 37 -2.45 22.92 -12.70
CA ALA A 37 -2.09 23.10 -11.29
C ALA A 37 -0.60 22.84 -11.00
N ASP A 38 0.19 22.43 -11.98
CA ASP A 38 1.59 22.11 -11.78
C ASP A 38 2.39 23.38 -11.47
N VAL A 39 3.29 23.25 -10.51
CA VAL A 39 4.19 24.31 -10.05
C VAL A 39 5.60 23.77 -9.92
N ASP A 40 6.61 24.62 -10.11
CA ASP A 40 8.00 24.21 -9.98
C ASP A 40 8.59 24.63 -8.63
N LEU A 41 8.10 24.01 -7.55
CA LEU A 41 8.67 24.15 -6.20
C LEU A 41 9.82 23.18 -5.96
N GLY A 42 9.76 22.03 -6.60
CA GLY A 42 10.73 20.95 -6.48
C GLY A 42 12.03 21.21 -7.21
N THR A 43 11.98 21.96 -8.31
CA THR A 43 13.15 22.28 -9.15
C THR A 43 13.93 21.00 -9.54
N GLY A 44 13.24 19.92 -9.90
CA GLY A 44 13.83 18.63 -10.27
C GLY A 44 14.49 17.86 -9.11
N ARG A 45 14.30 18.28 -7.85
CA ARG A 45 14.77 17.49 -6.69
C ARG A 45 14.06 16.16 -6.64
N ARG A 46 14.80 15.12 -6.26
CA ARG A 46 14.25 13.78 -6.12
C ARG A 46 13.53 13.60 -4.78
N ALA A 47 12.41 12.91 -4.83
CA ALA A 47 11.65 12.48 -3.66
C ALA A 47 11.26 11.01 -3.83
N GLN A 48 11.26 10.26 -2.74
CA GLN A 48 10.83 8.87 -2.68
C GLN A 48 9.66 8.79 -1.72
N VAL A 49 8.60 8.11 -2.13
CA VAL A 49 7.42 7.87 -1.29
C VAL A 49 7.23 6.36 -1.20
N GLU A 50 7.48 5.82 -0.02
CA GLU A 50 7.18 4.44 0.31
C GLU A 50 5.78 4.36 0.89
N PHE A 51 4.95 3.44 0.39
CA PHE A 51 3.59 3.26 0.90
C PHE A 51 3.07 1.85 0.65
N VAL A 52 2.03 1.48 1.38
CA VAL A 52 1.50 0.12 1.57
C VAL A 52 2.48 -0.73 2.35
N SER A 53 3.56 -1.21 1.75
CA SER A 53 4.64 -2.02 2.34
C SER A 53 4.11 -3.07 3.33
N ALA A 54 3.04 -3.78 2.92
CA ALA A 54 2.39 -4.79 3.74
C ALA A 54 3.20 -6.08 3.72
N ASN A 55 3.32 -6.73 4.89
CA ASN A 55 3.94 -8.05 4.98
C ASN A 55 3.08 -9.09 4.26
N PRO A 56 3.68 -10.06 3.55
CA PRO A 56 2.96 -11.09 2.80
C PRO A 56 2.48 -12.23 3.73
N THR A 57 1.84 -11.87 4.84
CA THR A 57 1.38 -12.81 5.87
C THR A 57 -0.15 -12.86 5.99
N GLY A 58 -0.86 -12.28 5.01
CA GLY A 58 -2.32 -12.32 4.97
C GLY A 58 -2.91 -11.32 3.97
N PRO A 59 -4.24 -11.36 3.79
CA PRO A 59 -4.94 -10.47 2.89
C PRO A 59 -4.77 -9.00 3.24
N LEU A 60 -4.72 -8.14 2.23
CA LEU A 60 -4.73 -6.69 2.42
C LEU A 60 -6.04 -6.25 3.08
N HIS A 61 -5.95 -5.32 4.01
CA HIS A 61 -7.11 -4.76 4.71
C HIS A 61 -7.30 -3.26 4.41
N VAL A 62 -8.40 -2.68 4.88
CA VAL A 62 -8.75 -1.25 4.68
C VAL A 62 -7.62 -0.30 5.07
N GLY A 63 -6.82 -0.63 6.11
CA GLY A 63 -5.66 0.16 6.51
C GLY A 63 -4.60 0.26 5.42
N ASN A 64 -4.31 -0.84 4.73
CA ASN A 64 -3.38 -0.88 3.58
C ASN A 64 -3.94 -0.05 2.41
N GLY A 65 -5.25 -0.20 2.10
CA GLY A 65 -5.92 0.58 1.06
C GLY A 65 -5.89 2.09 1.33
N ARG A 66 -6.08 2.49 2.60
CA ARG A 66 -5.93 3.90 3.00
C ARG A 66 -4.50 4.40 2.82
N GLY A 67 -3.52 3.59 3.21
CA GLY A 67 -2.09 3.88 3.00
C GLY A 67 -1.77 4.05 1.52
N ALA A 68 -2.33 3.18 0.66
CA ALA A 68 -2.17 3.26 -0.80
C ALA A 68 -2.72 4.59 -1.35
N ALA A 69 -3.95 4.96 -0.98
CA ALA A 69 -4.58 6.18 -1.46
C ALA A 69 -3.81 7.44 -1.02
N ILE A 70 -3.37 7.50 0.23
CA ILE A 70 -2.60 8.64 0.76
C ILE A 70 -1.23 8.71 0.08
N GLY A 71 -0.52 7.58 -0.03
CA GLY A 71 0.81 7.52 -0.64
C GLY A 71 0.79 7.92 -2.11
N ASP A 72 -0.18 7.42 -2.87
CA ASP A 72 -0.33 7.78 -4.28
C ASP A 72 -0.70 9.26 -4.47
N ALA A 73 -1.61 9.79 -3.64
CA ALA A 73 -1.97 11.20 -3.66
C ALA A 73 -0.78 12.10 -3.32
N LEU A 74 0.03 11.73 -2.30
CA LEU A 74 1.24 12.46 -1.94
C LEU A 74 2.27 12.43 -3.07
N ALA A 75 2.53 11.25 -3.66
CA ALA A 75 3.46 11.12 -4.78
C ALA A 75 3.01 11.95 -5.99
N SER A 76 1.71 11.99 -6.25
CA SER A 76 1.14 12.79 -7.34
C SER A 76 1.24 14.29 -7.06
N ALA A 77 0.96 14.74 -5.84
CA ALA A 77 1.11 16.13 -5.44
C ALA A 77 2.57 16.61 -5.52
N LEU A 78 3.52 15.79 -5.07
CA LEU A 78 4.95 16.10 -5.19
C LEU A 78 5.38 16.20 -6.65
N ARG A 79 4.88 15.33 -7.54
CA ARG A 79 5.15 15.41 -8.97
C ARG A 79 4.61 16.70 -9.57
N ALA A 80 3.37 17.06 -9.26
CA ALA A 80 2.77 18.32 -9.69
C ALA A 80 3.51 19.56 -9.11
N ALA A 81 4.20 19.38 -7.99
CA ALA A 81 5.08 20.40 -7.41
C ALA A 81 6.50 20.43 -8.01
N GLY A 82 6.77 19.71 -9.09
CA GLY A 82 8.05 19.74 -9.81
C GLY A 82 9.14 18.83 -9.22
N TYR A 83 8.79 17.86 -8.36
CA TYR A 83 9.74 16.85 -7.89
C TYR A 83 9.81 15.67 -8.87
N GLU A 84 11.00 15.08 -8.98
CA GLU A 84 11.19 13.76 -9.59
C GLU A 84 10.87 12.68 -8.54
N VAL A 85 9.70 12.02 -8.69
CA VAL A 85 9.14 11.15 -7.64
C VAL A 85 9.26 9.69 -7.99
N SER A 86 9.92 8.91 -7.11
CA SER A 86 9.89 7.45 -7.08
C SER A 86 8.81 6.98 -6.11
N ARG A 87 8.07 5.93 -6.53
CA ARG A 87 7.14 5.19 -5.67
C ARG A 87 7.80 3.87 -5.29
N GLU A 88 7.80 3.58 -4.00
CA GLU A 88 8.46 2.40 -3.46
C GLU A 88 7.46 1.52 -2.70
N TYR A 89 7.65 0.22 -2.81
CA TYR A 89 7.01 -0.79 -2.00
C TYR A 89 8.10 -1.65 -1.36
N TYR A 90 8.16 -1.68 -0.04
CA TYR A 90 9.10 -2.55 0.67
C TYR A 90 8.51 -3.95 0.82
N VAL A 91 9.14 -4.94 0.22
CA VAL A 91 8.78 -6.35 0.38
C VAL A 91 9.53 -6.89 1.60
N ASN A 92 8.77 -7.26 2.65
CA ASN A 92 9.31 -7.85 3.87
C ASN A 92 8.93 -9.33 3.95
N ASP A 93 9.71 -10.17 3.30
CA ASP A 93 9.51 -11.61 3.16
C ASP A 93 10.35 -12.45 4.15
N ALA A 94 10.97 -11.82 5.14
CA ALA A 94 11.85 -12.47 6.11
C ALA A 94 11.57 -12.04 7.56
N GLY A 95 12.13 -12.77 8.50
CA GLY A 95 12.07 -12.49 9.95
C GLY A 95 10.91 -13.18 10.66
N THR A 96 10.73 -12.86 11.94
CA THR A 96 9.82 -13.56 12.86
C THR A 96 8.38 -13.69 12.35
N GLN A 97 7.89 -12.71 11.58
CA GLN A 97 6.52 -12.78 11.04
C GLN A 97 6.40 -13.83 9.93
N ALA A 98 7.40 -13.93 9.06
CA ALA A 98 7.44 -14.97 8.04
C ALA A 98 7.58 -16.36 8.65
N ASP A 99 8.41 -16.49 9.69
CA ASP A 99 8.55 -17.75 10.44
C ASP A 99 7.24 -18.17 11.09
N THR A 100 6.56 -17.24 11.80
CA THR A 100 5.27 -17.50 12.43
C THR A 100 4.17 -17.83 11.41
N PHE A 101 4.18 -17.18 10.26
CA PHE A 101 3.28 -17.49 9.15
C PHE A 101 3.51 -18.91 8.65
N THR A 102 4.77 -19.30 8.41
CA THR A 102 5.16 -20.64 7.94
C THR A 102 4.76 -21.72 8.94
N ASP A 103 5.02 -21.52 10.22
CA ASP A 103 4.65 -22.46 11.26
C ASP A 103 3.13 -22.61 11.37
N THR A 104 2.37 -21.52 11.24
CA THR A 104 0.91 -21.55 11.23
C THR A 104 0.38 -22.31 10.01
N LEU A 105 0.93 -22.00 8.84
CA LEU A 105 0.56 -22.66 7.58
C LEU A 105 0.83 -24.15 7.66
N TYR A 106 1.98 -24.53 8.19
CA TYR A 106 2.33 -25.94 8.34
C TYR A 106 1.43 -26.67 9.34
N ALA A 107 1.06 -26.05 10.45
CA ALA A 107 0.07 -26.62 11.37
C ALA A 107 -1.28 -26.84 10.67
N ARG A 108 -1.78 -25.84 9.92
CA ARG A 108 -3.01 -25.95 9.12
C ARG A 108 -2.92 -27.02 8.04
N TYR A 109 -1.79 -27.12 7.37
CA TYR A 109 -1.53 -28.14 6.36
C TYR A 109 -1.55 -29.57 6.97
N GLN A 110 -0.92 -29.78 8.12
CA GLN A 110 -0.98 -31.07 8.82
C GLN A 110 -2.40 -31.44 9.24
N GLN A 111 -3.21 -30.45 9.66
CA GLN A 111 -4.62 -30.67 10.00
C GLN A 111 -5.44 -31.17 8.81
N GLN A 112 -5.09 -30.80 7.57
CA GLN A 112 -5.76 -31.31 6.35
C GLN A 112 -5.57 -32.84 6.16
N PHE A 113 -4.58 -33.43 6.81
CA PHE A 113 -4.30 -34.86 6.79
C PHE A 113 -4.71 -35.56 8.09
N GLY A 114 -5.54 -34.92 8.92
CA GLY A 114 -6.11 -35.49 10.13
C GLY A 114 -5.16 -35.50 11.33
N ARG A 115 -4.03 -34.80 11.26
CA ARG A 115 -3.13 -34.67 12.43
C ARG A 115 -3.72 -33.68 13.43
N ASN A 116 -3.61 -33.98 14.71
CA ASN A 116 -4.02 -33.09 15.79
C ASN A 116 -2.86 -32.19 16.20
N VAL A 117 -2.70 -31.06 15.50
CA VAL A 117 -1.63 -30.07 15.73
C VAL A 117 -2.25 -28.73 16.05
N ASP A 118 -1.82 -28.12 17.15
CA ASP A 118 -2.25 -26.75 17.49
C ASP A 118 -1.47 -25.72 16.67
N ILE A 119 -2.14 -24.63 16.34
CA ILE A 119 -1.46 -23.47 15.74
C ILE A 119 -0.61 -22.77 16.80
N PRO A 120 0.53 -22.14 16.42
CA PRO A 120 1.33 -21.35 17.35
C PRO A 120 0.50 -20.30 18.08
N LYS A 121 0.82 -20.03 19.34
CA LYS A 121 0.08 -19.07 20.19
C LYS A 121 -0.02 -17.68 19.55
N ASP A 122 1.07 -17.24 18.90
CA ASP A 122 1.17 -15.95 18.21
C ASP A 122 0.93 -16.10 16.70
N GLY A 123 0.35 -17.24 16.28
CA GLY A 123 0.09 -17.58 14.89
C GLY A 123 -1.10 -16.81 14.29
N TYR A 124 -1.35 -17.07 13.04
CA TYR A 124 -2.41 -16.45 12.24
C TYR A 124 -3.69 -17.31 12.27
N PRO A 125 -4.69 -17.00 13.10
CA PRO A 125 -5.87 -17.87 13.30
C PRO A 125 -6.91 -17.75 12.18
N GLY A 126 -6.76 -16.82 11.23
CA GLY A 126 -7.73 -16.54 10.19
C GLY A 126 -8.06 -17.74 9.30
N GLU A 127 -9.29 -17.80 8.78
CA GLU A 127 -9.75 -18.87 7.90
C GLU A 127 -8.92 -18.96 6.61
N TYR A 128 -8.41 -17.85 6.11
CA TYR A 128 -7.54 -17.82 4.93
C TYR A 128 -6.32 -18.75 5.05
N MET A 129 -5.79 -18.98 6.27
CA MET A 129 -4.70 -19.92 6.50
C MET A 129 -5.12 -21.38 6.27
N ALA A 130 -6.38 -21.70 6.61
CA ALA A 130 -6.93 -23.02 6.34
C ALA A 130 -7.22 -23.23 4.84
N ASP A 131 -7.71 -22.19 4.17
CA ASP A 131 -7.96 -22.20 2.73
C ASP A 131 -6.64 -22.34 1.95
N LEU A 132 -5.62 -21.59 2.33
CA LEU A 132 -4.27 -21.69 1.74
C LEU A 132 -3.68 -23.10 1.95
N ALA A 133 -3.77 -23.62 3.15
CA ALA A 133 -3.31 -24.99 3.46
C ALA A 133 -4.05 -26.05 2.64
N LYS A 134 -5.36 -25.86 2.41
CA LYS A 134 -6.16 -26.72 1.55
C LYS A 134 -5.70 -26.63 0.09
N GLN A 135 -5.45 -25.42 -0.39
CA GLN A 135 -4.96 -25.22 -1.76
C GLN A 135 -3.62 -25.92 -1.98
N ILE A 136 -2.68 -25.77 -1.04
CA ILE A 136 -1.39 -26.45 -1.08
C ILE A 136 -1.54 -27.98 -1.07
N ARG A 137 -2.44 -28.50 -0.24
CA ARG A 137 -2.76 -29.93 -0.26
C ARG A 137 -3.29 -30.39 -1.62
N ASP A 138 -4.20 -29.64 -2.21
CA ASP A 138 -4.84 -30.00 -3.48
C ASP A 138 -3.81 -29.94 -4.65
N GLU A 139 -2.81 -29.07 -4.59
CA GLU A 139 -1.75 -28.93 -5.60
C GLU A 139 -0.56 -29.87 -5.40
N ALA A 140 -0.08 -30.00 -4.15
CA ALA A 140 1.16 -30.70 -3.83
C ALA A 140 0.96 -32.04 -3.09
N GLY A 141 -0.29 -32.42 -2.78
CA GLY A 141 -0.58 -33.64 -2.04
C GLY A 141 0.04 -33.61 -0.64
N ASP A 142 0.78 -34.70 -0.29
CA ASP A 142 1.45 -34.87 1.01
C ASP A 142 2.96 -34.52 0.97
N SER A 143 3.43 -33.89 -0.09
CA SER A 143 4.85 -33.63 -0.37
C SER A 143 5.57 -32.89 0.76
N PHE A 144 4.86 -32.04 1.50
CA PHE A 144 5.39 -31.25 2.60
C PHE A 144 5.22 -31.94 3.98
N LEU A 145 4.55 -33.09 4.05
CA LEU A 145 4.40 -33.81 5.31
C LEU A 145 5.74 -34.38 5.79
N ARG A 146 6.09 -34.03 7.03
CA ARG A 146 7.26 -34.58 7.72
C ARG A 146 6.84 -35.45 8.91
N PRO A 147 7.72 -36.28 9.47
CA PRO A 147 7.47 -36.92 10.76
C PRO A 147 7.07 -35.90 11.83
N GLU A 148 6.25 -36.33 12.78
CA GLU A 148 5.79 -35.47 13.86
C GLU A 148 6.94 -34.86 14.67
N GLY A 149 6.80 -33.61 15.06
CA GLY A 149 7.83 -32.90 15.84
C GLY A 149 8.94 -32.25 15.02
N LEU A 150 8.97 -32.43 13.70
CA LEU A 150 9.91 -31.70 12.86
C LEU A 150 9.34 -30.33 12.41
N PRO A 151 10.25 -29.32 12.24
CA PRO A 151 9.84 -28.00 11.80
C PRO A 151 9.27 -28.02 10.38
N ALA A 152 8.56 -26.94 10.02
CA ALA A 152 8.04 -26.71 8.68
C ALA A 152 9.15 -26.84 7.62
N PRO A 153 8.84 -27.40 6.42
CA PRO A 153 9.75 -27.33 5.29
C PRO A 153 9.99 -25.88 4.86
N SER A 154 11.23 -25.52 4.52
CA SER A 154 11.61 -24.15 4.13
C SER A 154 10.94 -23.66 2.84
N ASP A 155 10.62 -24.60 1.94
CA ASP A 155 9.97 -24.35 0.65
C ASP A 155 8.45 -24.17 0.75
N LEU A 156 7.83 -24.59 1.86
CA LEU A 156 6.41 -24.36 2.12
C LEU A 156 6.10 -22.86 2.29
N SER A 157 7.02 -22.09 2.89
CA SER A 157 6.88 -20.65 3.05
C SER A 157 6.78 -19.94 1.70
N ASN A 158 7.68 -20.28 0.78
CA ASN A 158 7.73 -19.67 -0.54
C ASN A 158 6.43 -19.93 -1.31
N LEU A 159 5.95 -21.17 -1.32
CA LEU A 159 4.69 -21.51 -1.97
C LEU A 159 3.50 -20.79 -1.34
N GLY A 160 3.45 -20.68 -0.01
CA GLY A 160 2.37 -19.97 0.69
C GLY A 160 2.36 -18.46 0.48
N ILE A 161 3.49 -17.86 0.11
CA ILE A 161 3.60 -16.42 -0.23
C ILE A 161 3.23 -16.17 -1.70
N GLU A 162 3.46 -17.13 -2.59
CA GLU A 162 3.16 -17.04 -4.02
C GLU A 162 1.68 -17.26 -4.36
N LEU A 163 0.93 -17.98 -3.51
CA LEU A 163 -0.50 -18.29 -3.67
C LEU A 163 -1.38 -17.23 -3.01
#